data_176678ff75f5674be0d188b6875b8b14
#
_entry.id   176678ff75f5674be0d188b6875b8b14
#
_cell.length_a   1.000
_cell.length_b   1.000
_cell.length_c   1.000
_cell.angle_alpha   90.00
_cell.angle_beta   90.00
_cell.angle_gamma   90.00
#
_symmetry.space_group_name_H-M   'P 1'
#
loop_
_entity.id
_entity.type
_entity.pdbx_description
1 polymer ?
#
loop_
_entity_poly.entity_id
_entity_poly.type
_entity_poly.pdbx_seq_one_letter_code
_entity_poly.pdbx_strand_id
1 'polypeptide(L)'
;VNFGNREYLPAHLSKTFKQYGYDIPVEEMKAALDKAWEEDAAVKAEIRAKGVETIEWMREHGVRGIVLAGRPYHLDPEINHGIPEVIVGLGMAVLTEDSIIDARLERPLRVLDQWSYHSRLYEAAARVGDEPDLEMVQLNSFGCGVDAITADQVQEILEGRGDVHTVLKIDEVSNLGAAKIRLRSLDAAITERASLASTIDEAGAGDGENGTDGAELAPASSVGLVSGSVDTATLRDPSGEAAREEAAGHIQPRAVFTEEMREAGYEILAPQMSPIHFRFLTPLFASAGLKVRVLEHTSRTSMEVGLKYVNNDSCYPAIVVIGQLLDEFISGRADPDRTAVGITQTGGMCRASNYAALLRKGLRDAGYPQVPVIALSVQGIEDNPGFHLGIPHIHKAIQAFVIGDAIQSMLLRVRP
;
A
#
# COMPACT_ATOMS: atom_id res chain seq x y z
N VAL A 1 -20.68 8.15 12.21
CA VAL A 1 -20.19 8.29 13.60
C VAL A 1 -18.69 8.12 13.58
N ASN A 2 -17.96 9.04 14.18
CA ASN A 2 -16.52 8.95 14.33
C ASN A 2 -16.18 8.52 15.78
N PHE A 3 -15.78 7.29 15.98
CA PHE A 3 -15.44 6.73 17.29
C PHE A 3 -14.13 7.31 17.87
N GLY A 4 -13.28 7.93 17.04
CA GLY A 4 -12.05 8.59 17.50
C GLY A 4 -12.29 9.91 18.25
N ASN A 5 -13.43 10.56 18.05
CA ASN A 5 -13.79 11.78 18.78
C ASN A 5 -14.64 11.44 20.03
N ARG A 6 -13.97 11.06 21.12
CA ARG A 6 -14.61 10.62 22.37
C ARG A 6 -15.45 11.70 23.04
N GLU A 7 -15.06 12.96 22.91
CA GLU A 7 -15.78 14.09 23.53
C GLU A 7 -17.12 14.37 22.84
N TYR A 8 -17.15 14.26 21.53
CA TYR A 8 -18.35 14.54 20.72
C TYR A 8 -19.35 13.39 20.72
N LEU A 9 -18.90 12.16 20.87
CA LEU A 9 -19.70 10.95 20.66
C LEU A 9 -20.91 10.83 21.62
N PRO A 10 -20.82 11.11 22.94
CA PRO A 10 -21.94 11.00 23.85
C PRO A 10 -23.12 11.88 23.48
N ALA A 11 -22.87 13.16 23.20
CA ALA A 11 -23.91 14.12 22.80
C ALA A 11 -24.52 13.76 21.43
N HIS A 12 -23.70 13.29 20.51
CA HIS A 12 -24.17 12.86 19.18
C HIS A 12 -25.09 11.64 19.27
N LEU A 13 -24.71 10.63 20.03
CA LEU A 13 -25.52 9.42 20.22
C LEU A 13 -26.81 9.72 20.98
N SER A 14 -26.78 10.49 22.07
CA SER A 14 -27.97 10.92 22.80
C SER A 14 -28.99 11.59 21.84
N LYS A 15 -28.52 12.53 21.01
CA LYS A 15 -29.35 13.19 19.99
C LYS A 15 -29.92 12.20 18.96
N THR A 16 -29.10 11.22 18.53
CA THR A 16 -29.51 10.21 17.55
C THR A 16 -30.57 9.28 18.12
N PHE A 17 -30.37 8.75 19.32
CA PHE A 17 -31.33 7.88 20.01
C PHE A 17 -32.68 8.58 20.26
N LYS A 18 -32.64 9.88 20.56
CA LYS A 18 -33.87 10.68 20.72
C LYS A 18 -34.73 10.72 19.46
N GLN A 19 -34.14 10.70 18.26
CA GLN A 19 -34.87 10.64 17.00
C GLN A 19 -35.63 9.31 16.83
N TYR A 20 -35.21 8.27 17.51
CA TYR A 20 -35.87 6.96 17.52
C TYR A 20 -36.75 6.72 18.76
N GLY A 21 -37.00 7.77 19.55
CA GLY A 21 -37.93 7.73 20.70
C GLY A 21 -37.25 7.34 22.02
N TYR A 22 -35.91 7.23 22.07
CA TYR A 22 -35.19 6.95 23.31
C TYR A 22 -34.55 8.23 23.85
N ASP A 23 -35.02 8.73 24.97
CA ASP A 23 -34.49 9.94 25.63
C ASP A 23 -33.44 9.54 26.66
N ILE A 24 -32.19 9.37 26.22
CA ILE A 24 -31.06 8.96 27.04
C ILE A 24 -30.23 10.21 27.35
N PRO A 25 -30.02 10.56 28.64
CA PRO A 25 -29.19 11.69 29.04
C PRO A 25 -27.74 11.53 28.56
N VAL A 26 -27.09 12.65 28.23
CA VAL A 26 -25.69 12.64 27.73
C VAL A 26 -24.73 12.01 28.74
N GLU A 27 -24.95 12.24 30.04
CA GLU A 27 -24.12 11.67 31.11
C GLU A 27 -24.24 10.14 31.21
N GLU A 28 -25.45 9.61 31.03
CA GLU A 28 -25.67 8.16 30.97
C GLU A 28 -25.01 7.55 29.73
N MET A 29 -25.14 8.23 28.58
CA MET A 29 -24.49 7.83 27.33
C MET A 29 -22.95 7.83 27.49
N LYS A 30 -22.40 8.84 28.15
CA LYS A 30 -20.96 8.93 28.45
C LYS A 30 -20.51 7.76 29.34
N ALA A 31 -21.22 7.49 30.41
CA ALA A 31 -20.88 6.39 31.31
C ALA A 31 -20.93 5.02 30.62
N ALA A 32 -21.90 4.81 29.72
CA ALA A 32 -21.99 3.59 28.91
C ALA A 32 -20.83 3.47 27.91
N LEU A 33 -20.46 4.57 27.25
CA LEU A 33 -19.33 4.60 26.34
C LEU A 33 -17.99 4.40 27.03
N ASP A 34 -17.78 4.99 28.21
CA ASP A 34 -16.56 4.79 29.00
C ASP A 34 -16.37 3.30 29.33
N LYS A 35 -17.43 2.61 29.76
CA LYS A 35 -17.38 1.16 29.99
C LYS A 35 -17.14 0.36 28.70
N ALA A 36 -17.74 0.75 27.60
CA ALA A 36 -17.54 0.08 26.32
C ALA A 36 -16.08 0.20 25.84
N TRP A 37 -15.43 1.35 26.07
CA TRP A 37 -14.01 1.54 25.74
C TRP A 37 -13.07 0.78 26.71
N GLU A 38 -13.43 0.69 27.98
CA GLU A 38 -12.69 -0.15 28.94
C GLU A 38 -12.73 -1.62 28.51
N GLU A 39 -13.90 -2.13 28.13
CA GLU A 39 -14.06 -3.50 27.65
C GLU A 39 -13.31 -3.75 26.35
N ASP A 40 -13.43 -2.85 25.35
CA ASP A 40 -12.68 -2.93 24.09
C ASP A 40 -11.16 -2.98 24.33
N ALA A 41 -10.67 -2.19 25.28
CA ALA A 41 -9.25 -2.20 25.65
C ALA A 41 -8.84 -3.50 26.35
N ALA A 42 -9.70 -4.06 27.21
CA ALA A 42 -9.46 -5.30 27.91
C ALA A 42 -9.40 -6.49 26.92
N VAL A 43 -10.37 -6.59 26.01
CA VAL A 43 -10.40 -7.62 24.96
C VAL A 43 -9.14 -7.56 24.07
N LYS A 44 -8.74 -6.36 23.64
CA LYS A 44 -7.50 -6.19 22.87
C LYS A 44 -6.24 -6.58 23.64
N ALA A 45 -6.22 -6.32 24.94
CA ALA A 45 -5.11 -6.73 25.80
C ALA A 45 -5.05 -8.24 25.94
N GLU A 46 -6.19 -8.91 26.12
CA GLU A 46 -6.28 -10.37 26.20
C GLU A 46 -5.82 -11.05 24.90
N ILE A 47 -6.27 -10.57 23.73
CA ILE A 47 -5.84 -11.08 22.44
C ILE A 47 -4.31 -10.98 22.29
N ARG A 48 -3.72 -9.84 22.64
CA ARG A 48 -2.25 -9.66 22.60
C ARG A 48 -1.52 -10.56 23.59
N ALA A 49 -2.04 -10.70 24.81
CA ALA A 49 -1.46 -11.61 25.79
C ALA A 49 -1.44 -13.05 25.28
N LYS A 50 -2.52 -13.48 24.60
CA LYS A 50 -2.59 -14.80 23.99
C LYS A 50 -1.60 -14.95 22.82
N GLY A 51 -1.38 -13.90 22.04
CA GLY A 51 -0.35 -13.87 21.01
C GLY A 51 1.05 -14.06 21.57
N VAL A 52 1.40 -13.36 22.66
CA VAL A 52 2.68 -13.52 23.36
C VAL A 52 2.86 -14.94 23.88
N GLU A 53 1.86 -15.48 24.59
CA GLU A 53 1.85 -16.86 25.08
C GLU A 53 2.09 -17.87 23.96
N THR A 54 1.46 -17.65 22.80
CA THR A 54 1.60 -18.53 21.65
C THR A 54 3.01 -18.46 21.05
N ILE A 55 3.60 -17.29 20.94
CA ILE A 55 4.97 -17.10 20.45
C ILE A 55 5.99 -17.78 21.40
N GLU A 56 5.80 -17.63 22.72
CA GLU A 56 6.64 -18.30 23.72
C GLU A 56 6.54 -19.83 23.58
N TRP A 57 5.32 -20.35 23.48
CA TRP A 57 5.07 -21.77 23.25
C TRP A 57 5.72 -22.29 21.95
N MET A 58 5.63 -21.53 20.87
CA MET A 58 6.27 -21.86 19.59
C MET A 58 7.80 -22.01 19.73
N ARG A 59 8.45 -21.09 20.46
CA ARG A 59 9.88 -21.11 20.71
C ARG A 59 10.30 -22.30 21.56
N GLU A 60 9.53 -22.61 22.61
CA GLU A 60 9.79 -23.75 23.48
C GLU A 60 9.69 -25.10 22.74
N HIS A 61 8.81 -25.19 21.74
CA HIS A 61 8.54 -26.44 21.01
C HIS A 61 9.19 -26.50 19.63
N GLY A 62 9.94 -25.47 19.23
CA GLY A 62 10.55 -25.39 17.90
C GLY A 62 9.55 -25.36 16.75
N VAL A 63 8.35 -24.78 17.01
CA VAL A 63 7.27 -24.65 16.04
C VAL A 63 7.31 -23.27 15.41
N ARG A 64 7.15 -23.19 14.10
CA ARG A 64 6.98 -21.93 13.39
C ARG A 64 5.53 -21.46 13.40
N GLY A 65 5.32 -20.15 13.24
CA GLY A 65 3.98 -19.53 13.23
C GLY A 65 3.65 -18.81 11.93
N ILE A 66 2.40 -18.91 11.56
CA ILE A 66 1.80 -18.12 10.48
C ILE A 66 0.91 -17.05 11.09
N VAL A 67 1.18 -15.81 10.78
CA VAL A 67 0.27 -14.70 11.02
C VAL A 67 -0.72 -14.66 9.88
N LEU A 68 -1.93 -15.20 10.15
CA LEU A 68 -3.04 -15.20 9.21
C LEU A 68 -3.75 -13.87 9.28
N ALA A 69 -3.42 -13.00 8.35
CA ALA A 69 -3.84 -11.61 8.32
C ALA A 69 -4.94 -11.36 7.28
N GLY A 70 -5.75 -10.35 7.51
CA GLY A 70 -6.80 -9.99 6.56
C GLY A 70 -7.81 -9.02 7.18
N ARG A 71 -9.02 -9.06 6.69
CA ARG A 71 -10.13 -8.32 7.30
C ARG A 71 -10.73 -9.13 8.44
N PRO A 72 -11.37 -8.51 9.45
CA PRO A 72 -11.91 -9.23 10.59
C PRO A 72 -12.84 -10.40 10.23
N TYR A 73 -13.61 -10.28 9.16
CA TYR A 73 -14.51 -11.35 8.72
C TYR A 73 -13.78 -12.57 8.13
N HIS A 74 -12.50 -12.46 7.77
CA HIS A 74 -11.70 -13.61 7.34
C HIS A 74 -11.43 -14.64 8.45
N LEU A 75 -11.67 -14.27 9.71
CA LEU A 75 -11.59 -15.21 10.84
C LEU A 75 -12.79 -16.16 10.92
N ASP A 76 -13.88 -15.84 10.24
CA ASP A 76 -15.07 -16.71 10.19
C ASP A 76 -14.75 -18.02 9.43
N PRO A 77 -15.00 -19.21 10.01
CA PRO A 77 -14.69 -20.50 9.38
C PRO A 77 -15.40 -20.73 8.04
N GLU A 78 -16.61 -20.20 7.87
CA GLU A 78 -17.35 -20.29 6.61
C GLU A 78 -16.69 -19.45 5.50
N ILE A 79 -16.03 -18.38 5.88
CA ILE A 79 -15.35 -17.47 4.94
C ILE A 79 -13.93 -17.95 4.62
N ASN A 80 -13.18 -18.43 5.63
CA ASN A 80 -11.80 -18.87 5.42
C ASN A 80 -11.69 -20.32 4.94
N HIS A 81 -12.81 -21.05 4.91
CA HIS A 81 -12.93 -22.42 4.38
C HIS A 81 -11.96 -23.44 5.00
N GLY A 82 -11.53 -23.24 6.24
CA GLY A 82 -10.62 -24.14 6.94
C GLY A 82 -9.14 -23.93 6.58
N ILE A 83 -8.73 -22.75 6.15
CA ILE A 83 -7.30 -22.39 5.93
C ILE A 83 -6.49 -22.51 7.23
N PRO A 84 -6.98 -22.06 8.42
CA PRO A 84 -6.27 -22.27 9.68
C PRO A 84 -5.95 -23.73 9.96
N GLU A 85 -6.92 -24.63 9.73
CA GLU A 85 -6.75 -26.06 9.92
C GLU A 85 -5.71 -26.68 8.96
N VAL A 86 -5.62 -26.15 7.74
CA VAL A 86 -4.57 -26.56 6.78
C VAL A 86 -3.20 -26.14 7.30
N ILE A 87 -3.04 -24.95 7.83
CA ILE A 87 -1.78 -24.43 8.39
C ILE A 87 -1.36 -25.29 9.60
N VAL A 88 -2.28 -25.55 10.53
CA VAL A 88 -2.03 -26.42 11.69
C VAL A 88 -1.68 -27.83 11.24
N GLY A 89 -2.35 -28.35 10.21
CA GLY A 89 -2.04 -29.66 9.62
C GLY A 89 -0.65 -29.77 8.98
N LEU A 90 0.00 -28.65 8.68
CA LEU A 90 1.38 -28.57 8.23
C LEU A 90 2.39 -28.44 9.42
N GLY A 91 1.91 -28.46 10.66
CA GLY A 91 2.75 -28.38 11.86
C GLY A 91 3.10 -26.94 12.27
N MET A 92 2.42 -25.95 11.77
CA MET A 92 2.64 -24.54 12.11
C MET A 92 1.56 -24.01 13.04
N ALA A 93 1.90 -23.08 13.92
CA ALA A 93 0.94 -22.34 14.73
C ALA A 93 0.25 -21.25 13.88
N VAL A 94 -0.97 -20.86 14.29
CA VAL A 94 -1.72 -19.77 13.63
C VAL A 94 -1.96 -18.65 14.64
N LEU A 95 -1.59 -17.45 14.26
CA LEU A 95 -1.84 -16.21 14.98
C LEU A 95 -2.64 -15.25 14.10
N THR A 96 -3.35 -14.30 14.70
CA THR A 96 -4.02 -13.23 13.99
C THR A 96 -3.16 -11.95 13.99
N GLU A 97 -3.39 -11.03 13.05
CA GLU A 97 -2.63 -9.78 12.98
C GLU A 97 -2.75 -8.94 14.26
N ASP A 98 -3.92 -8.93 14.91
CA ASP A 98 -4.17 -8.15 16.12
C ASP A 98 -3.61 -8.77 17.40
N SER A 99 -3.21 -10.05 17.36
CA SER A 99 -2.57 -10.72 18.48
C SER A 99 -1.09 -10.40 18.61
N ILE A 100 -0.44 -9.85 17.57
CA ILE A 100 1.02 -9.64 17.54
C ILE A 100 1.43 -8.17 17.41
N ILE A 101 0.50 -7.25 17.13
CA ILE A 101 0.84 -5.84 16.92
C ILE A 101 1.30 -5.15 18.19
N ASP A 102 2.38 -4.37 18.10
CA ASP A 102 2.99 -3.60 19.17
C ASP A 102 3.46 -2.20 18.75
N ALA A 103 2.92 -1.69 17.65
CA ALA A 103 3.20 -0.34 17.12
C ALA A 103 4.67 -0.08 16.72
N ARG A 104 5.39 -1.10 16.26
CA ARG A 104 6.82 -0.98 15.82
C ARG A 104 7.00 -0.43 14.40
N LEU A 105 5.93 -0.04 13.74
CA LEU A 105 5.98 0.44 12.37
C LEU A 105 6.44 1.89 12.30
N GLU A 106 7.46 2.15 11.50
CA GLU A 106 7.88 3.51 11.18
C GLU A 106 6.91 4.19 10.20
N ARG A 107 6.63 5.46 10.45
CA ARG A 107 5.73 6.29 9.64
C ARG A 107 6.44 7.57 9.19
N PRO A 108 6.08 8.18 8.05
CA PRO A 108 4.92 7.89 7.21
C PRO A 108 5.13 6.71 6.26
N LEU A 109 4.05 5.99 5.94
CA LEU A 109 4.03 4.98 4.89
C LEU A 109 3.94 5.63 3.49
N ARG A 110 4.31 4.87 2.45
CA ARG A 110 4.12 5.31 1.06
C ARG A 110 2.64 5.51 0.72
N VAL A 111 1.79 4.65 1.23
CA VAL A 111 0.32 4.71 1.05
C VAL A 111 -0.34 5.58 2.11
N LEU A 112 -1.55 6.03 1.82
CA LEU A 112 -2.37 6.76 2.77
C LEU A 112 -2.87 5.82 3.88
N ASP A 113 -2.36 5.99 5.09
CA ASP A 113 -2.69 5.20 6.27
C ASP A 113 -3.86 5.85 7.05
N GLN A 114 -5.07 5.55 6.63
CA GLN A 114 -6.29 6.14 7.21
C GLN A 114 -7.34 5.11 7.63
N TRP A 115 -7.10 3.81 7.41
CA TRP A 115 -8.05 2.74 7.70
C TRP A 115 -7.50 1.83 8.78
N SER A 116 -8.17 1.75 9.92
CA SER A 116 -7.70 1.04 11.11
C SER A 116 -7.33 -0.42 10.87
N TYR A 117 -8.10 -1.14 10.04
CA TYR A 117 -7.79 -2.55 9.74
C TYR A 117 -6.56 -2.70 8.84
N HIS A 118 -6.34 -1.77 7.93
CA HIS A 118 -5.16 -1.78 7.06
C HIS A 118 -3.91 -1.38 7.84
N SER A 119 -4.02 -0.39 8.74
CA SER A 119 -2.94 -0.01 9.66
C SER A 119 -2.44 -1.20 10.48
N ARG A 120 -3.36 -2.05 10.96
CA ARG A 120 -2.99 -3.29 11.68
C ARG A 120 -2.20 -4.26 10.83
N LEU A 121 -2.56 -4.41 9.53
CA LEU A 121 -1.82 -5.28 8.61
C LEU A 121 -0.39 -4.78 8.39
N TYR A 122 -0.19 -3.47 8.30
CA TYR A 122 1.14 -2.88 8.17
C TYR A 122 1.99 -3.08 9.44
N GLU A 123 1.38 -2.90 10.62
CA GLU A 123 2.04 -3.14 11.91
C GLU A 123 2.39 -4.62 12.10
N ALA A 124 1.47 -5.52 11.71
CA ALA A 124 1.72 -6.96 11.74
C ALA A 124 2.85 -7.37 10.79
N ALA A 125 2.89 -6.82 9.57
CA ALA A 125 3.97 -7.08 8.62
C ALA A 125 5.34 -6.62 9.17
N ALA A 126 5.39 -5.44 9.80
CA ALA A 126 6.61 -4.96 10.46
C ALA A 126 7.04 -5.89 11.59
N ARG A 127 6.10 -6.36 12.40
CA ARG A 127 6.37 -7.29 13.50
C ARG A 127 6.87 -8.64 12.99
N VAL A 128 6.24 -9.20 11.97
CA VAL A 128 6.66 -10.46 11.33
C VAL A 128 8.09 -10.35 10.81
N GLY A 129 8.42 -9.27 10.12
CA GLY A 129 9.77 -9.05 9.60
C GLY A 129 10.86 -8.92 10.69
N ASP A 130 10.48 -8.64 11.94
CA ASP A 130 11.40 -8.60 13.08
C ASP A 130 11.49 -9.93 13.84
N GLU A 131 10.63 -10.92 13.51
CA GLU A 131 10.53 -12.20 14.21
C GLU A 131 10.87 -13.38 13.29
N PRO A 132 12.00 -14.08 13.50
CA PRO A 132 12.48 -15.12 12.60
C PRO A 132 11.58 -16.36 12.55
N ASP A 133 10.71 -16.56 13.55
CA ASP A 133 9.83 -17.72 13.67
C ASP A 133 8.42 -17.47 13.13
N LEU A 134 8.16 -16.26 12.61
CA LEU A 134 6.85 -15.86 12.05
C LEU A 134 6.92 -15.63 10.55
N GLU A 135 5.87 -16.02 9.87
CA GLU A 135 5.63 -15.70 8.45
C GLU A 135 4.23 -15.13 8.27
N MET A 136 4.03 -14.28 7.28
CA MET A 136 2.73 -13.65 7.03
C MET A 136 1.99 -14.25 5.84
N VAL A 137 0.76 -14.68 6.07
CA VAL A 137 -0.19 -15.09 5.03
C VAL A 137 -1.37 -14.15 5.07
N GLN A 138 -1.57 -13.40 4.00
CA GLN A 138 -2.69 -12.47 3.89
C GLN A 138 -3.85 -13.09 3.10
N LEU A 139 -5.03 -13.09 3.71
CA LEU A 139 -6.28 -13.46 3.04
C LEU A 139 -6.86 -12.25 2.33
N ASN A 140 -7.21 -12.43 1.06
CA ASN A 140 -7.79 -11.40 0.21
C ASN A 140 -9.08 -11.90 -0.42
N SER A 141 -10.18 -11.15 -0.27
CA SER A 141 -11.45 -11.44 -0.96
C SER A 141 -11.63 -10.46 -2.12
N PHE A 142 -12.06 -10.97 -3.26
CA PHE A 142 -12.58 -10.17 -4.37
C PHE A 142 -11.64 -9.14 -5.00
N GLY A 143 -10.37 -9.19 -5.00
CA GLY A 143 -9.48 -8.26 -5.73
C GLY A 143 -9.96 -6.79 -5.85
N CYS A 144 -10.92 -6.37 -5.02
CA CYS A 144 -11.61 -5.07 -5.06
C CYS A 144 -11.39 -4.28 -3.76
N GLY A 145 -11.51 -2.96 -3.84
CA GLY A 145 -11.36 -2.07 -2.69
C GLY A 145 -9.90 -1.75 -2.42
N VAL A 146 -9.60 -1.42 -1.15
CA VAL A 146 -8.25 -0.98 -0.73
C VAL A 146 -7.28 -2.14 -0.52
N ASP A 147 -7.72 -3.40 -0.60
CA ASP A 147 -6.88 -4.58 -0.35
C ASP A 147 -5.72 -4.70 -1.33
N ALA A 148 -5.91 -4.30 -2.61
CA ALA A 148 -4.83 -4.27 -3.58
C ALA A 148 -3.69 -3.33 -3.17
N ILE A 149 -4.03 -2.19 -2.56
CA ILE A 149 -3.07 -1.20 -2.06
C ILE A 149 -2.43 -1.71 -0.78
N THR A 150 -3.22 -2.33 0.09
CA THR A 150 -2.75 -2.90 1.36
C THR A 150 -1.78 -4.04 1.13
N ALA A 151 -2.11 -4.97 0.23
CA ALA A 151 -1.23 -6.08 -0.11
C ALA A 151 0.11 -5.60 -0.69
N ASP A 152 0.08 -4.58 -1.55
CA ASP A 152 1.27 -3.96 -2.14
C ASP A 152 2.17 -3.29 -1.07
N GLN A 153 1.58 -2.61 -0.09
CA GLN A 153 2.33 -2.00 1.01
C GLN A 153 2.85 -3.04 2.02
N VAL A 154 2.06 -4.07 2.33
CA VAL A 154 2.49 -5.19 3.19
C VAL A 154 3.68 -5.91 2.56
N GLN A 155 3.61 -6.17 1.25
CA GLN A 155 4.72 -6.76 0.50
C GLN A 155 6.00 -5.92 0.61
N GLU A 156 5.90 -4.60 0.40
CA GLU A 156 7.04 -3.68 0.51
C GLU A 156 7.67 -3.69 1.92
N ILE A 157 6.85 -3.76 2.97
CA ILE A 157 7.33 -3.84 4.37
C ILE A 157 8.07 -5.16 4.62
N LEU A 158 7.52 -6.29 4.17
CA LEU A 158 8.12 -7.62 4.36
C LEU A 158 9.40 -7.79 3.53
N GLU A 159 9.37 -7.43 2.25
CA GLU A 159 10.55 -7.51 1.36
C GLU A 159 11.70 -6.64 1.86
N GLY A 160 11.41 -5.45 2.40
CA GLY A 160 12.39 -4.58 3.04
C GLY A 160 13.04 -5.19 4.29
N ARG A 161 12.50 -6.27 4.83
CA ARG A 161 13.01 -7.05 5.96
C ARG A 161 13.51 -8.43 5.57
N GLY A 162 13.52 -8.76 4.27
CA GLY A 162 13.96 -10.03 3.73
C GLY A 162 12.95 -11.17 3.85
N ASP A 163 11.68 -10.85 4.06
CA ASP A 163 10.58 -11.82 4.16
C ASP A 163 9.71 -11.88 2.91
N VAL A 164 9.01 -13.00 2.74
CA VAL A 164 8.14 -13.26 1.60
C VAL A 164 6.69 -12.99 1.98
N HIS A 165 6.00 -12.20 1.15
CA HIS A 165 4.58 -11.99 1.31
C HIS A 165 3.76 -13.05 0.58
N THR A 166 2.98 -13.84 1.30
CA THR A 166 2.08 -14.84 0.73
C THR A 166 0.63 -14.35 0.78
N VAL A 167 0.00 -14.19 -0.39
CA VAL A 167 -1.41 -13.79 -0.50
C VAL A 167 -2.24 -14.98 -0.95
N LEU A 168 -3.29 -15.29 -0.21
CA LEU A 168 -4.32 -16.27 -0.58
C LEU A 168 -5.61 -15.55 -0.96
N LYS A 169 -6.05 -15.76 -2.20
CA LYS A 169 -7.34 -15.23 -2.65
C LYS A 169 -8.44 -16.21 -2.25
N ILE A 170 -9.47 -15.70 -1.58
CA ILE A 170 -10.65 -16.46 -1.14
C ILE A 170 -11.82 -15.99 -1.99
N ASP A 171 -12.49 -16.95 -2.63
CA ASP A 171 -13.70 -16.73 -3.42
C ASP A 171 -14.88 -17.50 -2.81
N GLU A 172 -16.11 -17.19 -3.22
CA GLU A 172 -17.33 -17.85 -2.78
C GLU A 172 -17.34 -19.36 -3.07
N VAL A 173 -16.61 -19.79 -4.10
CA VAL A 173 -16.45 -21.21 -4.49
C VAL A 173 -15.02 -21.64 -4.19
N SER A 174 -14.72 -21.90 -2.94
CA SER A 174 -13.34 -22.16 -2.54
C SER A 174 -12.97 -23.62 -2.71
N ASN A 175 -12.15 -23.87 -3.69
CA ASN A 175 -11.32 -25.05 -3.71
C ASN A 175 -10.02 -24.77 -2.95
N LEU A 176 -9.87 -25.38 -1.77
CA LEU A 176 -8.65 -25.29 -0.94
C LEU A 176 -7.39 -25.82 -1.63
N GLY A 177 -7.50 -26.42 -2.81
CA GLY A 177 -6.36 -26.96 -3.55
C GLY A 177 -5.27 -25.93 -3.82
N ALA A 178 -5.63 -24.76 -4.32
CA ALA A 178 -4.68 -23.68 -4.61
C ALA A 178 -4.06 -23.13 -3.31
N ALA A 179 -4.85 -22.95 -2.25
CA ALA A 179 -4.36 -22.53 -0.95
C ALA A 179 -3.38 -23.54 -0.35
N LYS A 180 -3.70 -24.84 -0.41
CA LYS A 180 -2.82 -25.93 0.06
C LYS A 180 -1.49 -25.97 -0.69
N ILE A 181 -1.49 -25.77 -2.00
CA ILE A 181 -0.27 -25.73 -2.81
C ILE A 181 0.59 -24.55 -2.37
N ARG A 182 0.03 -23.34 -2.25
CA ARG A 182 0.76 -22.14 -1.83
C ARG A 182 1.32 -22.27 -0.41
N LEU A 183 0.53 -22.80 0.53
CA LEU A 183 0.99 -23.01 1.91
C LEU A 183 2.12 -24.06 1.98
N ARG A 184 2.06 -25.12 1.19
CA ARG A 184 3.15 -26.10 1.10
C ARG A 184 4.40 -25.51 0.45
N SER A 185 4.24 -24.66 -0.56
CA SER A 185 5.38 -23.95 -1.16
C SER A 185 6.02 -22.99 -0.17
N LEU A 186 5.23 -22.30 0.64
CA LEU A 186 5.73 -21.45 1.72
C LEU A 186 6.48 -22.28 2.76
N ASP A 187 5.92 -23.38 3.24
CA ASP A 187 6.55 -24.30 4.19
C ASP A 187 7.90 -24.83 3.68
N ALA A 188 7.95 -25.25 2.40
CA ALA A 188 9.20 -25.66 1.75
C ALA A 188 10.24 -24.51 1.70
N ALA A 189 9.84 -23.30 1.34
CA ALA A 189 10.71 -22.13 1.29
C ALA A 189 11.25 -21.75 2.68
N ILE A 190 10.42 -21.83 3.71
CA ILE A 190 10.82 -21.62 5.10
C ILE A 190 11.86 -22.64 5.54
N THR A 191 11.60 -23.93 5.23
CA THR A 191 12.51 -25.02 5.58
C THR A 191 13.88 -24.89 4.87
N GLU A 192 13.86 -24.51 3.61
CA GLU A 192 15.07 -24.27 2.82
C GLU A 192 15.89 -23.10 3.39
N ARG A 193 15.24 -21.97 3.72
CA ARG A 193 15.90 -20.83 4.38
C ARG A 193 16.57 -21.24 5.70
N ALA A 194 15.89 -22.02 6.53
CA ALA A 194 16.41 -22.48 7.80
C ALA A 194 17.64 -23.39 7.61
N SER A 195 17.63 -24.26 6.60
CA SER A 195 18.77 -25.14 6.28
C SER A 195 19.97 -24.37 5.73
N LEU A 196 19.75 -23.34 4.94
CA LEU A 196 20.83 -22.47 4.43
C LEU A 196 21.46 -21.64 5.56
N ALA A 197 20.67 -21.10 6.48
CA ALA A 197 21.17 -20.37 7.63
C ALA A 197 22.07 -21.24 8.53
N SER A 198 21.67 -22.48 8.82
CA SER A 198 22.49 -23.42 9.61
C SER A 198 23.81 -23.79 8.94
N THR A 199 23.83 -23.90 7.60
CA THR A 199 25.07 -24.21 6.83
C THR A 199 26.03 -23.04 6.82
N ILE A 200 25.57 -21.81 6.85
CA ILE A 200 26.38 -20.58 6.92
C ILE A 200 27.00 -20.45 8.32
N ASP A 201 26.24 -20.71 9.38
CA ASP A 201 26.74 -20.68 10.76
C ASP A 201 27.82 -21.75 11.01
N GLU A 202 27.68 -22.94 10.44
CA GLU A 202 28.70 -23.99 10.50
C GLU A 202 29.95 -23.64 9.68
N ALA A 203 29.81 -22.96 8.54
CA ALA A 203 30.93 -22.52 7.70
C ALA A 203 31.70 -21.32 8.29
N GLY A 204 31.02 -20.45 9.07
CA GLY A 204 31.62 -19.30 9.74
C GLY A 204 32.38 -19.65 11.02
N ALA A 205 32.23 -20.87 11.57
CA ALA A 205 32.95 -21.38 12.74
C ALA A 205 34.28 -22.07 12.42
N GLY A 206 34.65 -22.20 11.13
CA GLY A 206 35.91 -22.80 10.66
C GLY A 206 36.93 -21.75 10.26
N ASP A 207 37.95 -21.65 11.06
CA ASP A 207 39.27 -20.96 10.95
C ASP A 207 39.58 -20.08 9.73
N GLY A 208 40.06 -18.88 10.06
CA GLY A 208 40.62 -17.90 9.13
C GLY A 208 41.93 -18.37 8.48
N GLU A 209 42.21 -17.74 7.41
CA GLU A 209 43.40 -17.54 6.56
C GLU A 209 43.24 -18.06 5.13
N ASN A 210 42.99 -17.18 4.22
CA ASN A 210 43.78 -16.78 3.06
C ASN A 210 42.98 -16.16 1.92
N GLY A 211 43.35 -14.92 1.63
CA GLY A 211 43.83 -14.46 0.33
C GLY A 211 42.81 -14.20 -0.79
N THR A 212 42.50 -12.92 -0.97
CA THR A 212 42.43 -12.18 -2.25
C THR A 212 41.96 -12.91 -3.50
N ASP A 213 40.79 -12.51 -4.04
CA ASP A 213 40.77 -11.87 -5.36
C ASP A 213 39.37 -11.25 -5.62
N GLY A 214 39.41 -9.99 -6.07
CA GLY A 214 38.18 -9.22 -6.35
C GLY A 214 37.51 -9.65 -7.65
N ALA A 215 36.21 -9.77 -7.59
CA ALA A 215 35.32 -9.74 -8.75
C ALA A 215 34.16 -8.83 -8.46
N GLU A 216 34.17 -7.69 -9.12
CA GLU A 216 33.15 -6.66 -9.18
C GLU A 216 31.88 -7.24 -9.86
N LEU A 217 30.80 -7.37 -9.13
CA LEU A 217 29.49 -7.76 -9.68
C LEU A 217 28.60 -6.56 -9.83
N ALA A 218 28.24 -6.28 -11.07
CA ALA A 218 27.33 -5.23 -11.48
C ALA A 218 25.87 -5.50 -11.00
N PRO A 219 25.04 -4.44 -10.81
CA PRO A 219 23.68 -4.60 -10.27
C PRO A 219 22.74 -5.24 -11.29
N ALA A 220 22.04 -6.28 -10.86
CA ALA A 220 21.07 -7.00 -11.68
C ALA A 220 19.75 -6.22 -11.80
N SER A 221 19.43 -5.84 -13.01
CA SER A 221 18.15 -5.27 -13.43
C SER A 221 17.05 -6.35 -13.50
N SER A 222 15.89 -5.98 -12.94
CA SER A 222 14.52 -6.44 -13.23
C SER A 222 14.32 -7.79 -13.93
N VAL A 223 13.74 -8.75 -13.23
CA VAL A 223 13.24 -10.00 -13.82
C VAL A 223 11.72 -9.99 -13.81
N GLY A 224 11.15 -10.18 -15.03
CA GLY A 224 9.74 -10.37 -15.25
C GLY A 224 9.22 -11.69 -14.68
N LEU A 225 7.94 -11.69 -14.33
CA LEU A 225 7.17 -12.86 -13.92
C LEU A 225 7.30 -14.01 -14.94
N VAL A 226 8.17 -14.92 -14.66
CA VAL A 226 8.15 -16.28 -15.23
C VAL A 226 8.17 -17.24 -14.05
N SER A 227 7.24 -18.17 -14.03
CA SER A 227 7.21 -19.33 -13.12
C SER A 227 8.56 -20.05 -13.25
N GLY A 228 9.47 -19.77 -12.34
CA GLY A 228 10.79 -20.35 -12.27
C GLY A 228 11.38 -20.05 -10.90
N SER A 229 12.01 -21.03 -10.31
CA SER A 229 12.67 -21.04 -9.00
C SER A 229 13.24 -19.67 -8.60
N VAL A 230 12.71 -19.11 -7.53
CA VAL A 230 13.26 -17.93 -6.86
C VAL A 230 14.65 -18.31 -6.34
N ASP A 231 15.67 -17.58 -6.75
CA ASP A 231 17.02 -17.72 -6.23
C ASP A 231 17.03 -17.19 -4.78
N THR A 232 16.99 -18.11 -3.82
CA THR A 232 16.86 -17.83 -2.39
C THR A 232 18.16 -17.34 -1.76
N ALA A 233 19.26 -17.23 -2.53
CA ALA A 233 20.57 -16.82 -2.04
C ALA A 233 20.67 -15.34 -1.61
N THR A 234 19.64 -14.52 -1.87
CA THR A 234 19.59 -13.10 -1.46
C THR A 234 18.73 -12.82 -0.24
N LEU A 235 18.17 -13.87 0.39
CA LEU A 235 17.24 -13.74 1.50
C LEU A 235 17.93 -14.00 2.84
N ARG A 236 18.33 -12.94 3.50
CA ARG A 236 18.91 -12.78 4.85
C ARG A 236 20.42 -12.98 4.97
N ASP A 237 21.09 -11.88 5.19
CA ASP A 237 22.37 -11.81 5.90
C ASP A 237 22.08 -11.82 7.41
N PRO A 238 22.61 -12.79 8.19
CA PRO A 238 22.43 -12.84 9.65
C PRO A 238 23.13 -11.68 10.38
N SER A 239 23.99 -10.92 9.75
CA SER A 239 24.59 -9.70 10.33
C SER A 239 23.66 -8.49 10.36
N GLY A 240 22.43 -8.62 9.91
CA GLY A 240 21.21 -7.81 10.09
C GLY A 240 21.25 -6.30 10.38
N GLU A 241 22.39 -5.72 10.70
CA GLU A 241 22.52 -4.28 10.94
C GLU A 241 22.65 -3.49 9.63
N ALA A 242 23.43 -3.98 8.65
CA ALA A 242 23.58 -3.30 7.37
C ALA A 242 22.29 -3.34 6.53
N ALA A 243 21.58 -4.48 6.53
CA ALA A 243 20.28 -4.60 5.87
C ALA A 243 19.18 -3.80 6.60
N ARG A 244 19.30 -3.62 7.92
CA ARG A 244 18.39 -2.75 8.71
C ARG A 244 18.66 -1.27 8.50
N GLU A 245 19.90 -0.84 8.34
CA GLU A 245 20.24 0.54 7.94
C GLU A 245 19.79 0.84 6.50
N GLU A 246 19.92 -0.13 5.59
CA GLU A 246 19.49 -0.01 4.21
C GLU A 246 17.94 -0.03 4.09
N ALA A 247 17.25 -0.84 4.89
CA ALA A 247 15.79 -0.88 4.96
C ALA A 247 15.20 0.37 5.64
N ALA A 248 15.84 0.92 6.66
CA ALA A 248 15.47 2.23 7.24
C ALA A 248 15.72 3.38 6.27
N GLY A 249 16.64 3.23 5.31
CA GLY A 249 16.88 4.16 4.22
C GLY A 249 15.83 4.12 3.10
N HIS A 250 14.90 3.17 3.10
CA HIS A 250 13.95 2.98 1.99
C HIS A 250 12.71 3.89 1.97
N ILE A 251 12.54 4.80 2.92
CA ILE A 251 11.74 5.99 2.66
C ILE A 251 12.64 6.96 1.86
N GLN A 252 12.87 6.66 0.59
CA GLN A 252 13.56 7.63 -0.27
C GLN A 252 12.80 8.95 -0.23
N PRO A 253 13.52 10.07 -0.02
CA PRO A 253 12.88 11.37 -0.01
C PRO A 253 12.13 11.55 -1.33
N ARG A 254 10.87 11.85 -1.23
CA ARG A 254 9.97 12.11 -2.36
C ARG A 254 10.56 13.21 -3.25
N ALA A 255 10.65 12.96 -4.56
CA ALA A 255 10.96 14.04 -5.51
C ALA A 255 9.85 15.09 -5.45
N VAL A 256 10.22 16.33 -5.20
CA VAL A 256 9.33 17.48 -5.01
C VAL A 256 9.46 18.41 -6.21
N PHE A 257 8.33 18.92 -6.72
CA PHE A 257 8.34 19.92 -7.78
C PHE A 257 8.64 21.28 -7.20
N THR A 258 9.86 21.81 -7.50
CA THR A 258 10.38 23.05 -6.92
C THR A 258 10.12 24.29 -7.79
N GLU A 259 10.34 25.50 -7.23
CA GLU A 259 10.26 26.75 -8.00
C GLU A 259 11.29 26.80 -9.12
N GLU A 260 12.50 26.28 -8.89
CA GLU A 260 13.56 26.23 -9.92
C GLU A 260 13.14 25.35 -11.10
N MET A 261 12.45 24.25 -10.84
CA MET A 261 11.90 23.38 -11.90
C MET A 261 10.83 24.10 -12.71
N ARG A 262 9.97 24.87 -12.04
CA ARG A 262 8.97 25.70 -12.70
C ARG A 262 9.61 26.78 -13.56
N GLU A 263 10.57 27.53 -13.03
CA GLU A 263 11.32 28.57 -13.75
C GLU A 263 12.12 28.01 -14.92
N ALA A 264 12.68 26.80 -14.76
CA ALA A 264 13.35 26.07 -15.82
C ALA A 264 12.39 25.53 -16.90
N GLY A 265 11.09 25.73 -16.76
CA GLY A 265 10.06 25.35 -17.71
C GLY A 265 9.81 23.85 -17.82
N TYR A 266 9.91 23.14 -16.70
CA TYR A 266 9.51 21.73 -16.64
C TYR A 266 8.09 21.54 -17.14
N GLU A 267 7.86 20.45 -17.88
CA GLU A 267 6.54 20.08 -18.34
C GLU A 267 5.83 19.24 -17.26
N ILE A 268 4.54 19.50 -17.04
CA ILE A 268 3.70 18.69 -16.12
C ILE A 268 2.77 17.84 -16.99
N LEU A 269 2.95 16.53 -16.96
CA LEU A 269 2.04 15.62 -17.63
C LEU A 269 0.81 15.37 -16.77
N ALA A 270 -0.37 15.45 -17.35
CA ALA A 270 -1.64 15.19 -16.68
C ALA A 270 -2.48 14.22 -17.50
N PRO A 271 -3.12 13.20 -16.88
CA PRO A 271 -4.03 12.30 -17.58
C PRO A 271 -5.30 13.06 -17.98
N GLN A 272 -5.89 12.70 -19.11
CA GLN A 272 -7.16 13.26 -19.56
C GLN A 272 -8.31 12.73 -18.71
N MET A 273 -8.95 13.59 -17.94
CA MET A 273 -10.09 13.23 -17.11
C MET A 273 -11.42 13.70 -17.70
N SER A 274 -11.42 14.82 -18.43
CA SER A 274 -12.60 15.37 -19.07
C SER A 274 -12.18 16.28 -20.25
N PRO A 275 -12.40 15.85 -21.50
CA PRO A 275 -11.94 16.57 -22.68
C PRO A 275 -12.45 18.02 -22.76
N ILE A 276 -13.68 18.27 -22.32
CA ILE A 276 -14.28 19.61 -22.38
C ILE A 276 -13.63 20.51 -21.33
N HIS A 277 -13.52 20.06 -20.08
CA HIS A 277 -13.01 20.84 -18.97
C HIS A 277 -11.54 21.18 -19.15
N PHE A 278 -10.72 20.23 -19.58
CA PHE A 278 -9.28 20.45 -19.77
C PHE A 278 -8.96 21.48 -20.86
N ARG A 279 -9.85 21.68 -21.85
CA ARG A 279 -9.71 22.77 -22.82
C ARG A 279 -9.73 24.16 -22.18
N PHE A 280 -10.44 24.31 -21.06
CA PHE A 280 -10.47 25.56 -20.29
C PHE A 280 -9.38 25.63 -19.23
N LEU A 281 -9.01 24.48 -18.64
CA LEU A 281 -8.01 24.43 -17.58
C LEU A 281 -6.57 24.60 -18.13
N THR A 282 -6.25 24.09 -19.30
CA THR A 282 -4.91 24.19 -19.88
C THR A 282 -4.45 25.65 -20.05
N PRO A 283 -5.25 26.57 -20.65
CA PRO A 283 -4.88 27.99 -20.72
C PRO A 283 -4.77 28.66 -19.34
N LEU A 284 -5.56 28.21 -18.38
CA LEU A 284 -5.48 28.71 -17.00
C LEU A 284 -4.14 28.35 -16.36
N PHE A 285 -3.69 27.10 -16.47
CA PHE A 285 -2.38 26.69 -15.98
C PHE A 285 -1.25 27.48 -16.65
N ALA A 286 -1.35 27.69 -17.97
CA ALA A 286 -0.39 28.51 -18.69
C ALA A 286 -0.36 29.96 -18.17
N SER A 287 -1.53 30.55 -17.82
CA SER A 287 -1.59 31.90 -17.22
C SER A 287 -1.00 31.96 -15.82
N ALA A 288 -0.89 30.82 -15.13
CA ALA A 288 -0.21 30.68 -13.85
C ALA A 288 1.29 30.35 -13.97
N GLY A 289 1.83 30.32 -15.20
CA GLY A 289 3.23 29.98 -15.46
C GLY A 289 3.54 28.50 -15.35
N LEU A 290 2.53 27.62 -15.48
CA LEU A 290 2.67 26.18 -15.45
C LEU A 290 2.51 25.59 -16.86
N LYS A 291 3.48 24.83 -17.31
CA LYS A 291 3.46 24.16 -18.61
C LYS A 291 2.82 22.78 -18.47
N VAL A 292 1.52 22.69 -18.64
CA VAL A 292 0.76 21.41 -18.50
C VAL A 292 0.47 20.83 -19.88
N ARG A 293 0.88 19.57 -20.09
CA ARG A 293 0.50 18.74 -21.25
C ARG A 293 -0.46 17.66 -20.81
N VAL A 294 -1.66 17.71 -21.36
CA VAL A 294 -2.69 16.70 -21.12
C VAL A 294 -2.52 15.54 -22.08
N LEU A 295 -2.49 14.31 -21.57
CA LEU A 295 -2.36 13.10 -22.35
C LEU A 295 -3.73 12.67 -22.89
N GLU A 296 -4.04 13.03 -24.13
CA GLU A 296 -5.39 12.88 -24.69
C GLU A 296 -5.78 11.44 -25.00
N HIS A 297 -4.82 10.56 -25.24
CA HIS A 297 -5.07 9.20 -25.72
C HIS A 297 -4.41 8.14 -24.82
N THR A 298 -5.13 7.05 -24.62
CA THR A 298 -4.59 5.81 -24.09
C THR A 298 -4.37 4.82 -25.21
N SER A 299 -3.27 4.10 -25.19
CA SER A 299 -2.94 3.05 -26.13
C SER A 299 -2.97 1.68 -25.45
N ARG A 300 -2.95 0.63 -26.28
CA ARG A 300 -2.74 -0.73 -25.77
C ARG A 300 -1.41 -0.86 -25.02
N THR A 301 -0.37 -0.22 -25.52
CA THR A 301 0.95 -0.17 -24.87
C THR A 301 0.87 0.48 -23.49
N SER A 302 0.15 1.59 -23.35
CA SER A 302 -0.06 2.23 -22.04
C SER A 302 -0.74 1.28 -21.04
N MET A 303 -1.71 0.47 -21.48
CA MET A 303 -2.34 -0.53 -20.61
C MET A 303 -1.38 -1.66 -20.23
N GLU A 304 -0.57 -2.16 -21.18
CA GLU A 304 0.44 -3.19 -20.92
C GLU A 304 1.51 -2.70 -19.94
N VAL A 305 1.93 -1.45 -20.05
CA VAL A 305 2.82 -0.79 -19.09
C VAL A 305 2.15 -0.69 -17.71
N GLY A 306 0.88 -0.28 -17.65
CA GLY A 306 0.13 -0.23 -16.41
C GLY A 306 0.05 -1.59 -15.71
N LEU A 307 -0.24 -2.66 -16.45
CA LEU A 307 -0.30 -4.03 -15.93
C LEU A 307 1.06 -4.53 -15.43
N LYS A 308 2.16 -4.00 -15.95
CA LYS A 308 3.52 -4.36 -15.52
C LYS A 308 3.91 -3.73 -14.18
N TYR A 309 3.51 -2.47 -13.93
CA TYR A 309 4.00 -1.67 -12.82
C TYR A 309 2.96 -1.38 -11.73
N VAL A 310 1.69 -1.70 -11.97
CA VAL A 310 0.60 -1.53 -11.01
C VAL A 310 0.06 -2.90 -10.64
N ASN A 311 -0.22 -3.10 -9.34
CA ASN A 311 -0.85 -4.33 -8.88
C ASN A 311 -2.13 -4.63 -9.68
N ASN A 312 -2.24 -5.82 -10.26
CA ASN A 312 -3.34 -6.22 -11.14
C ASN A 312 -4.71 -6.29 -10.42
N ASP A 313 -4.73 -6.33 -9.09
CA ASP A 313 -5.94 -6.24 -8.30
C ASP A 313 -6.42 -4.79 -8.12
N SER A 314 -5.65 -3.80 -8.58
CA SER A 314 -6.08 -2.41 -8.63
C SER A 314 -7.20 -2.20 -9.65
N CYS A 315 -7.97 -1.11 -9.47
CA CYS A 315 -9.04 -0.79 -10.41
C CYS A 315 -8.47 -0.43 -11.79
N TYR A 316 -9.21 -0.79 -12.83
CA TYR A 316 -8.82 -0.51 -14.21
C TYR A 316 -8.42 0.95 -14.48
N PRO A 317 -9.11 1.98 -13.95
CA PRO A 317 -8.66 3.37 -14.09
C PRO A 317 -7.27 3.63 -13.52
N ALA A 318 -6.87 3.00 -12.40
CA ALA A 318 -5.51 3.15 -11.87
C ALA A 318 -4.47 2.60 -12.84
N ILE A 319 -4.71 1.40 -13.36
CA ILE A 319 -3.82 0.74 -14.35
C ILE A 319 -3.66 1.62 -15.59
N VAL A 320 -4.77 2.12 -16.13
CA VAL A 320 -4.77 2.93 -17.35
C VAL A 320 -4.05 4.27 -17.13
N VAL A 321 -4.40 5.01 -16.08
CA VAL A 321 -3.85 6.34 -15.82
C VAL A 321 -2.36 6.28 -15.48
N ILE A 322 -1.95 5.35 -14.64
CA ILE A 322 -0.54 5.19 -14.28
C ILE A 322 0.26 4.68 -15.45
N GLY A 323 -0.27 3.69 -16.19
CA GLY A 323 0.36 3.17 -17.38
C GLY A 323 0.53 4.22 -18.48
N GLN A 324 -0.44 5.11 -18.68
CA GLN A 324 -0.35 6.22 -19.62
C GLN A 324 0.80 7.18 -19.28
N LEU A 325 0.94 7.54 -17.99
CA LEU A 325 2.02 8.41 -17.53
C LEU A 325 3.39 7.72 -17.64
N LEU A 326 3.52 6.47 -17.25
CA LEU A 326 4.77 5.71 -17.34
C LEU A 326 5.20 5.48 -18.79
N ASP A 327 4.26 5.21 -19.69
CA ASP A 327 4.53 4.99 -21.11
C ASP A 327 5.20 6.21 -21.79
N GLU A 328 4.91 7.43 -21.33
CA GLU A 328 5.57 8.64 -21.82
C GLU A 328 7.09 8.63 -21.57
N PHE A 329 7.51 8.14 -20.42
CA PHE A 329 8.93 8.03 -20.06
C PHE A 329 9.58 6.80 -20.72
N ILE A 330 8.95 5.64 -20.64
CA ILE A 330 9.49 4.39 -21.20
C ILE A 330 9.68 4.47 -22.71
N SER A 331 8.76 5.15 -23.40
CA SER A 331 8.86 5.36 -24.85
C SER A 331 9.76 6.54 -25.27
N GLY A 332 10.34 7.28 -24.30
CA GLY A 332 11.18 8.45 -24.56
C GLY A 332 10.43 9.69 -25.09
N ARG A 333 9.09 9.72 -24.97
CA ARG A 333 8.29 10.91 -25.35
C ARG A 333 8.36 12.03 -24.31
N ALA A 334 8.76 11.71 -23.08
CA ALA A 334 9.01 12.67 -22.02
C ALA A 334 10.42 12.48 -21.46
N ASP A 335 11.09 13.60 -21.21
CA ASP A 335 12.40 13.64 -20.56
C ASP A 335 12.21 13.58 -19.03
N PRO A 336 12.65 12.54 -18.33
CA PRO A 336 12.44 12.40 -16.89
C PRO A 336 13.12 13.49 -16.07
N ASP A 337 14.18 14.12 -16.58
CA ASP A 337 14.94 15.17 -15.90
C ASP A 337 14.34 16.57 -16.13
N ARG A 338 13.31 16.68 -16.98
CA ARG A 338 12.61 17.95 -17.28
C ARG A 338 11.09 17.85 -17.21
N THR A 339 10.58 16.78 -16.61
CA THR A 339 9.15 16.51 -16.56
C THR A 339 8.70 16.16 -15.15
N ALA A 340 7.56 16.69 -14.73
CA ALA A 340 6.81 16.29 -13.56
C ALA A 340 5.49 15.63 -14.00
N VAL A 341 4.82 14.92 -13.12
CA VAL A 341 3.50 14.33 -13.37
C VAL A 341 2.46 14.88 -12.39
N GLY A 342 1.29 15.23 -12.89
CA GLY A 342 0.15 15.68 -12.10
C GLY A 342 -0.94 14.61 -12.05
N ILE A 343 -1.44 14.27 -10.87
CA ILE A 343 -2.53 13.32 -10.69
C ILE A 343 -3.49 13.79 -9.61
N THR A 344 -4.78 13.53 -9.80
CA THR A 344 -5.78 13.81 -8.75
C THR A 344 -5.85 12.66 -7.75
N GLN A 345 -6.05 13.01 -6.50
CA GLN A 345 -6.20 12.05 -5.41
C GLN A 345 -7.44 12.41 -4.59
N THR A 346 -8.28 11.41 -4.30
CA THR A 346 -9.44 11.60 -3.42
C THR A 346 -9.03 11.37 -1.97
N GLY A 347 -9.81 11.90 -1.02
CA GLY A 347 -9.57 11.67 0.42
C GLY A 347 -10.50 10.64 1.04
N GLY A 348 -11.24 9.87 0.25
CA GLY A 348 -12.26 8.94 0.71
C GLY A 348 -11.80 7.47 0.77
N MET A 349 -12.77 6.56 0.80
CA MET A 349 -12.57 5.11 0.81
C MET A 349 -12.19 4.52 -0.55
N CYS A 350 -12.10 5.34 -1.58
CA CYS A 350 -11.75 4.91 -2.94
C CYS A 350 -10.25 4.65 -3.06
N ARG A 351 -9.86 3.70 -3.90
CA ARG A 351 -8.45 3.45 -4.28
C ARG A 351 -7.76 4.67 -4.90
N ALA A 352 -8.52 5.58 -5.50
CA ALA A 352 -8.02 6.86 -6.01
C ALA A 352 -7.36 7.73 -4.91
N SER A 353 -7.60 7.45 -3.63
CA SER A 353 -6.87 8.04 -2.51
C SER A 353 -5.37 7.68 -2.49
N ASN A 354 -4.95 6.67 -3.25
CA ASN A 354 -3.58 6.17 -3.30
C ASN A 354 -2.97 6.17 -4.71
N TYR A 355 -3.60 6.81 -5.69
CA TYR A 355 -3.07 6.84 -7.06
C TYR A 355 -1.68 7.50 -7.12
N ALA A 356 -1.45 8.56 -6.35
CA ALA A 356 -0.13 9.19 -6.29
C ALA A 356 0.94 8.24 -5.71
N ALA A 357 0.60 7.47 -4.67
CA ALA A 357 1.50 6.49 -4.08
C ALA A 357 1.83 5.35 -5.06
N LEU A 358 0.82 4.81 -5.75
CA LEU A 358 1.01 3.79 -6.78
C LEU A 358 1.85 4.31 -7.96
N LEU A 359 1.63 5.56 -8.39
CA LEU A 359 2.40 6.19 -9.45
C LEU A 359 3.87 6.37 -9.06
N ARG A 360 4.16 6.81 -7.82
CA ARG A 360 5.54 6.92 -7.31
C ARG A 360 6.24 5.57 -7.29
N LYS A 361 5.55 4.53 -6.84
CA LYS A 361 6.08 3.17 -6.91
C LYS A 361 6.37 2.78 -8.36
N GLY A 362 5.40 2.95 -9.27
CA GLY A 362 5.58 2.63 -10.68
C GLY A 362 6.73 3.40 -11.34
N LEU A 363 6.91 4.68 -11.03
CA LEU A 363 8.05 5.48 -11.53
C LEU A 363 9.38 4.94 -11.01
N ARG A 364 9.48 4.62 -9.72
CA ARG A 364 10.68 4.05 -9.12
C ARG A 364 11.02 2.70 -9.76
N ASP A 365 10.04 1.81 -9.84
CA ASP A 365 10.20 0.45 -10.39
C ASP A 365 10.53 0.48 -11.90
N ALA A 366 10.15 1.54 -12.60
CA ALA A 366 10.49 1.79 -14.00
C ALA A 366 11.85 2.50 -14.19
N GLY A 367 12.54 2.88 -13.11
CA GLY A 367 13.85 3.53 -13.15
C GLY A 367 13.81 5.06 -13.22
N TYR A 368 12.70 5.70 -12.87
CA TYR A 368 12.51 7.16 -12.90
C TYR A 368 12.17 7.77 -11.52
N PRO A 369 12.93 7.47 -10.45
CA PRO A 369 12.62 7.93 -9.09
C PRO A 369 12.71 9.45 -8.92
N GLN A 370 13.42 10.14 -9.82
CA GLN A 370 13.63 11.59 -9.80
C GLN A 370 12.42 12.40 -10.29
N VAL A 371 11.43 11.75 -10.94
CA VAL A 371 10.26 12.45 -11.50
C VAL A 371 9.32 12.90 -10.37
N PRO A 372 9.08 14.23 -10.21
CA PRO A 372 8.16 14.72 -9.20
C PRO A 372 6.71 14.34 -9.50
N VAL A 373 5.98 13.91 -8.46
CA VAL A 373 4.54 13.62 -8.54
C VAL A 373 3.76 14.67 -7.75
N ILE A 374 2.99 15.47 -8.47
CA ILE A 374 2.11 16.51 -7.93
C ILE A 374 0.73 15.87 -7.68
N ALA A 375 0.42 15.56 -6.42
CA ALA A 375 -0.86 15.01 -6.03
C ALA A 375 -1.85 16.13 -5.70
N LEU A 376 -2.89 16.27 -6.51
CA LEU A 376 -3.96 17.23 -6.28
C LEU A 376 -5.06 16.57 -5.44
N SER A 377 -5.21 16.98 -4.19
CA SER A 377 -6.20 16.44 -3.24
C SER A 377 -7.06 17.54 -2.63
N VAL A 378 -8.33 17.23 -2.35
CA VAL A 378 -9.24 18.13 -1.63
C VAL A 378 -8.85 18.26 -0.15
N GLN A 379 -8.15 17.27 0.42
CA GLN A 379 -7.73 17.25 1.83
C GLN A 379 -6.43 18.01 2.11
N GLY A 380 -5.82 18.57 1.11
CA GLY A 380 -4.56 19.29 1.17
C GLY A 380 -3.69 18.92 -0.02
N ILE A 381 -2.98 19.89 -0.56
CA ILE A 381 -1.97 19.68 -1.58
C ILE A 381 -0.70 19.29 -0.84
N GLU A 382 -0.07 18.19 -1.24
CA GLU A 382 1.26 17.86 -0.75
C GLU A 382 2.21 19.01 -1.09
N ASP A 383 3.22 19.23 -0.25
CA ASP A 383 4.19 20.29 -0.44
C ASP A 383 4.95 20.13 -1.77
N ASN A 384 4.61 20.97 -2.74
CA ASN A 384 5.25 21.11 -4.04
C ASN A 384 5.38 22.62 -4.33
N PRO A 385 6.43 23.28 -3.85
CA PRO A 385 6.56 24.73 -3.90
C PRO A 385 6.39 25.33 -5.29
N GLY A 386 6.86 24.63 -6.32
CA GLY A 386 6.71 25.06 -7.72
C GLY A 386 5.28 24.99 -8.26
N PHE A 387 4.37 24.25 -7.59
CA PHE A 387 2.98 24.16 -8.03
C PHE A 387 2.04 24.94 -7.12
N HIS A 388 1.81 26.18 -7.45
CA HIS A 388 0.87 27.03 -6.74
C HIS A 388 -0.07 27.79 -7.69
N LEU A 389 -1.33 27.92 -7.27
CA LEU A 389 -2.35 28.68 -7.96
C LEU A 389 -2.82 29.80 -7.03
N GLY A 390 -2.69 31.03 -7.45
CA GLY A 390 -3.22 32.19 -6.71
C GLY A 390 -4.78 32.19 -6.71
N ILE A 391 -5.38 32.91 -5.78
CA ILE A 391 -6.85 33.06 -5.65
C ILE A 391 -7.56 33.37 -6.98
N PRO A 392 -7.04 34.28 -7.85
CA PRO A 392 -7.67 34.55 -9.15
C PRO A 392 -7.70 33.31 -10.07
N HIS A 393 -6.67 32.46 -10.01
CA HIS A 393 -6.63 31.25 -10.83
C HIS A 393 -7.61 30.19 -10.31
N ILE A 394 -7.75 30.04 -8.99
CA ILE A 394 -8.75 29.16 -8.37
C ILE A 394 -10.15 29.58 -8.76
N HIS A 395 -10.47 30.88 -8.69
CA HIS A 395 -11.76 31.40 -9.12
C HIS A 395 -12.06 31.10 -10.59
N LYS A 396 -11.08 31.31 -11.49
CA LYS A 396 -11.22 30.98 -12.91
C LYS A 396 -11.35 29.47 -13.13
N ALA A 397 -10.68 28.63 -12.33
CA ALA A 397 -10.83 27.18 -12.39
C ALA A 397 -12.26 26.76 -12.07
N ILE A 398 -12.86 27.31 -11.02
CA ILE A 398 -14.29 27.05 -10.68
C ILE A 398 -15.20 27.47 -11.83
N GLN A 399 -14.98 28.64 -12.43
CA GLN A 399 -15.75 29.09 -13.60
C GLN A 399 -15.60 28.12 -14.78
N ALA A 400 -14.36 27.64 -15.05
CA ALA A 400 -14.08 26.66 -16.09
C ALA A 400 -14.84 25.34 -15.88
N PHE A 401 -14.93 24.86 -14.63
CA PHE A 401 -15.71 23.68 -14.31
C PHE A 401 -17.21 23.89 -14.56
N VAL A 402 -17.78 24.98 -14.08
CA VAL A 402 -19.21 25.29 -14.28
C VAL A 402 -19.56 25.42 -15.76
N ILE A 403 -18.72 26.10 -16.56
CA ILE A 403 -18.90 26.25 -18.01
C ILE A 403 -18.76 24.88 -18.70
N GLY A 404 -17.77 24.10 -18.30
CA GLY A 404 -17.55 22.75 -18.82
C GLY A 404 -18.75 21.83 -18.59
N ASP A 405 -19.31 21.84 -17.38
CA ASP A 405 -20.53 21.08 -17.01
C ASP A 405 -21.75 21.53 -17.84
N ALA A 406 -21.92 22.83 -18.01
CA ALA A 406 -23.02 23.36 -18.83
C ALA A 406 -22.90 22.89 -20.29
N ILE A 407 -21.71 22.97 -20.89
CA ILE A 407 -21.46 22.51 -22.28
C ILE A 407 -21.65 21.00 -22.38
N GLN A 408 -21.13 20.23 -21.42
CA GLN A 408 -21.31 18.78 -21.39
C GLN A 408 -22.80 18.40 -21.29
N SER A 409 -23.56 19.07 -20.43
CA SER A 409 -25.00 18.87 -20.32
C SER A 409 -25.76 19.20 -21.60
N MET A 410 -25.35 20.26 -22.29
CA MET A 410 -25.92 20.61 -23.61
C MET A 410 -25.61 19.54 -24.66
N LEU A 411 -24.36 19.07 -24.72
CA LEU A 411 -23.95 18.01 -25.67
C LEU A 411 -24.72 16.71 -25.45
N LEU A 412 -24.91 16.30 -24.18
CA LEU A 412 -25.67 15.09 -23.85
C LEU A 412 -27.15 15.19 -24.21
N ARG A 413 -27.71 16.42 -24.25
CA ARG A 413 -29.12 16.64 -24.65
C ARG A 413 -29.34 16.64 -26.16
N VAL A 414 -28.34 17.01 -26.94
CA VAL A 414 -28.44 17.12 -28.42
C VAL A 414 -27.81 15.96 -29.18
N ARG A 415 -27.05 15.11 -28.51
CA ARG A 415 -26.56 13.85 -29.05
C ARG A 415 -27.40 12.71 -28.48
N PRO A 416 -28.19 12.01 -29.31
CA PRO A 416 -28.93 10.83 -28.88
C PRO A 416 -28.01 9.68 -28.48
#